data_ce5059f2e60412dc55f2f933f096b6b9
#
_entry.id   ce5059f2e60412dc55f2f933f096b6b9
#
_cell.length_a   1.000
_cell.length_b   1.000
_cell.length_c   1.000
_cell.angle_alpha   90.00
_cell.angle_beta   90.00
_cell.angle_gamma   90.00
#
_symmetry.space_group_name_H-M   'P 1'
#
loop_
_entity.id
_entity.type
_entity.pdbx_description
1 polymer ?
#
loop_
_entity_poly.entity_id
_entity_poly.type
_entity_poly.pdbx_seq_one_letter_code
_entity_poly.pdbx_strand_id
1 'polypeptide(L)'
;QARIVEQAMRNLRIPYTISGGQSFFDKAEIRDILSYLRLIANEDDDPAFIRAATTPRRGIGQATLQTLGQYAGERHISLFAALFESGVEAKLGARQLEPLRTFGEFISRIQFRAGRGEAGKPVRAAEPAGIILDELVRAIDYERYLYDTLEEKPAQTRWQNVLELVDWLKRKAEEDSMGLFDLVQHVALVTMLERGGDEEPDAVKLSTLHASKGLEYPHVYLLGVEEGLLPHMGRDDEDIDPDRAAEALVQRVQEE
;
A
#
# COMPACT_ATOMS: atom_id res chain seq x y z
N GLN A 1 -9.15 -7.12 -14.47
CA GLN A 1 -8.20 -7.32 -15.60
C GLN A 1 -6.88 -6.58 -15.36
N ALA A 2 -6.89 -5.28 -15.04
CA ALA A 2 -5.67 -4.50 -14.81
C ALA A 2 -4.71 -5.15 -13.79
N ARG A 3 -5.23 -5.69 -12.69
CA ARG A 3 -4.46 -6.33 -11.62
C ARG A 3 -3.54 -7.46 -12.12
N ILE A 4 -4.04 -8.32 -13.00
CA ILE A 4 -3.27 -9.46 -13.55
C ILE A 4 -2.11 -8.94 -14.40
N VAL A 5 -2.37 -7.91 -15.20
CA VAL A 5 -1.37 -7.28 -16.07
C VAL A 5 -0.31 -6.57 -15.23
N GLU A 6 -0.72 -5.76 -14.25
CA GLU A 6 0.19 -5.10 -13.32
C GLU A 6 1.10 -6.10 -12.59
N GLN A 7 0.52 -7.21 -12.10
CA GLN A 7 1.29 -8.27 -11.45
C GLN A 7 2.30 -8.91 -12.40
N ALA A 8 1.91 -9.17 -13.65
CA ALA A 8 2.81 -9.70 -14.66
C ALA A 8 3.94 -8.73 -15.00
N MET A 9 3.63 -7.44 -15.18
CA MET A 9 4.63 -6.39 -15.44
C MET A 9 5.64 -6.28 -14.29
N ARG A 10 5.16 -6.27 -13.04
CA ARG A 10 6.04 -6.26 -11.86
C ARG A 10 6.96 -7.49 -11.82
N ASN A 11 6.39 -8.68 -12.04
CA ASN A 11 7.16 -9.92 -12.02
C ASN A 11 8.24 -9.97 -13.12
N LEU A 12 7.92 -9.43 -14.30
CA LEU A 12 8.83 -9.35 -15.44
C LEU A 12 9.76 -8.11 -15.39
N ARG A 13 9.64 -7.26 -14.35
CA ARG A 13 10.41 -6.01 -14.21
C ARG A 13 10.22 -5.06 -15.39
N ILE A 14 9.04 -5.07 -16.01
CA ILE A 14 8.68 -4.15 -17.10
C ILE A 14 8.12 -2.87 -16.48
N PRO A 15 8.75 -1.71 -16.72
CA PRO A 15 8.22 -0.44 -16.26
C PRO A 15 6.83 -0.18 -16.87
N TYR A 16 5.89 0.29 -16.05
CA TYR A 16 4.56 0.65 -16.53
C TYR A 16 4.01 1.87 -15.79
N THR A 17 3.10 2.57 -16.42
CA THR A 17 2.31 3.67 -15.85
C THR A 17 0.83 3.38 -16.02
N ILE A 18 -0.03 3.87 -15.12
CA ILE A 18 -1.47 3.64 -15.16
C ILE A 18 -2.19 4.94 -15.40
N SER A 19 -3.02 4.98 -16.44
CA SER A 19 -3.92 6.10 -16.76
C SER A 19 -5.37 5.66 -16.60
N GLY A 20 -6.16 6.46 -15.86
CA GLY A 20 -7.59 6.18 -15.64
C GLY A 20 -7.90 5.08 -14.63
N GLY A 21 -6.92 4.58 -13.88
CA GLY A 21 -7.06 3.62 -12.80
C GLY A 21 -6.26 4.01 -11.57
N GLN A 22 -6.54 3.37 -10.43
CA GLN A 22 -5.73 3.51 -9.23
C GLN A 22 -4.60 2.47 -9.27
N SER A 23 -3.34 2.93 -9.16
CA SER A 23 -2.18 2.03 -9.02
C SER A 23 -2.38 1.08 -7.82
N PHE A 24 -1.82 -0.12 -7.93
CA PHE A 24 -1.82 -1.08 -6.82
C PHE A 24 -1.25 -0.46 -5.54
N PHE A 25 -0.16 0.31 -5.64
CA PHE A 25 0.48 0.96 -4.50
C PHE A 25 -0.29 2.17 -3.94
N ASP A 26 -1.27 2.71 -4.68
CA ASP A 26 -2.12 3.81 -4.20
C ASP A 26 -3.35 3.33 -3.42
N LYS A 27 -3.67 2.05 -3.44
CA LYS A 27 -4.76 1.47 -2.66
C LYS A 27 -4.54 1.73 -1.17
N ALA A 28 -5.62 2.02 -0.45
CA ALA A 28 -5.56 2.41 0.96
C ALA A 28 -4.87 1.35 1.83
N GLU A 29 -5.27 0.08 1.69
CA GLU A 29 -4.71 -1.05 2.42
C GLU A 29 -3.22 -1.29 2.14
N ILE A 30 -2.78 -1.04 0.91
CA ILE A 30 -1.37 -1.15 0.52
C ILE A 30 -0.56 -0.03 1.15
N ARG A 31 -1.06 1.21 1.08
CA ARG A 31 -0.43 2.37 1.74
C ARG A 31 -0.37 2.22 3.25
N ASP A 32 -1.35 1.53 3.86
CA ASP A 32 -1.33 1.24 5.29
C ASP A 32 -0.15 0.34 5.63
N ILE A 33 0.01 -0.80 4.96
CA ILE A 33 1.14 -1.73 5.20
C ILE A 33 2.49 -1.06 4.88
N LEU A 34 2.58 -0.33 3.75
CA LEU A 34 3.80 0.37 3.37
C LEU A 34 4.20 1.45 4.39
N SER A 35 3.23 2.06 5.10
CA SER A 35 3.55 3.04 6.14
C SER A 35 4.30 2.42 7.32
N TYR A 36 3.96 1.18 7.71
CA TYR A 36 4.75 0.45 8.71
C TYR A 36 6.17 0.17 8.23
N LEU A 37 6.31 -0.29 7.00
CA LEU A 37 7.62 -0.60 6.45
C LEU A 37 8.50 0.65 6.34
N ARG A 38 7.92 1.77 5.89
CA ARG A 38 8.62 3.06 5.82
C ARG A 38 9.04 3.55 7.20
N LEU A 39 8.16 3.47 8.21
CA LEU A 39 8.50 3.85 9.58
C LEU A 39 9.59 2.95 10.19
N ILE A 40 9.55 1.64 9.90
CA ILE A 40 10.59 0.71 10.33
C ILE A 40 11.94 1.08 9.68
N ALA A 41 11.95 1.48 8.42
CA ALA A 41 13.17 1.87 7.71
C ALA A 41 13.67 3.27 8.13
N ASN A 42 12.75 4.18 8.38
CA ASN A 42 13.05 5.57 8.75
C ASN A 42 12.07 6.07 9.83
N GLU A 43 12.55 6.20 11.06
CA GLU A 43 11.75 6.67 12.20
C GLU A 43 11.44 8.17 12.17
N ASP A 44 12.10 8.92 11.28
CA ASP A 44 11.84 10.33 11.05
C ASP A 44 10.75 10.58 9.99
N ASP A 45 10.13 9.51 9.46
CA ASP A 45 9.01 9.60 8.53
C ASP A 45 7.69 9.85 9.28
N ASP A 46 7.46 11.09 9.70
CA ASP A 46 6.27 11.50 10.43
C ASP A 46 4.94 11.17 9.72
N PRO A 47 4.79 11.35 8.38
CA PRO A 47 3.61 10.88 7.66
C PRO A 47 3.37 9.37 7.78
N ALA A 48 4.43 8.56 7.70
CA ALA A 48 4.34 7.12 7.90
C ALA A 48 3.98 6.77 9.34
N PHE A 49 4.58 7.47 10.32
CA PHE A 49 4.24 7.34 11.73
C PHE A 49 2.76 7.58 11.99
N ILE A 50 2.21 8.72 11.55
CA ILE A 50 0.81 9.09 11.77
C ILE A 50 -0.10 8.00 11.21
N ARG A 51 0.14 7.54 9.99
CA ARG A 51 -0.67 6.53 9.34
C ARG A 51 -0.58 5.17 10.05
N ALA A 52 0.61 4.69 10.33
CA ALA A 52 0.83 3.41 11.00
C ALA A 52 0.30 3.39 12.45
N ALA A 53 0.45 4.48 13.19
CA ALA A 53 -0.04 4.58 14.57
C ALA A 53 -1.58 4.61 14.66
N THR A 54 -2.26 5.13 13.63
CA THR A 54 -3.73 5.26 13.61
C THR A 54 -4.46 4.13 12.90
N THR A 55 -3.75 3.31 12.12
CA THR A 55 -4.35 2.21 11.32
C THR A 55 -3.56 0.90 11.52
N PRO A 56 -4.19 -0.14 12.08
CA PRO A 56 -5.50 -0.23 12.73
C PRO A 56 -5.66 0.71 13.93
N ARG A 57 -6.91 0.96 14.34
CA ARG A 57 -7.21 1.86 15.46
C ARG A 57 -6.65 1.32 16.79
N ARG A 58 -5.89 2.17 17.52
CA ARG A 58 -5.27 1.84 18.81
C ARG A 58 -5.67 2.80 19.94
N GLY A 59 -6.75 3.55 19.76
CA GLY A 59 -7.15 4.58 20.71
C GLY A 59 -6.29 5.86 20.63
N ILE A 60 -5.42 5.99 19.64
CA ILE A 60 -4.61 7.19 19.39
C ILE A 60 -5.47 8.18 18.61
N GLY A 61 -5.94 9.22 19.30
CA GLY A 61 -6.82 10.24 18.72
C GLY A 61 -6.04 11.40 18.08
N GLN A 62 -6.75 12.16 17.25
CA GLN A 62 -6.17 13.32 16.55
C GLN A 62 -5.60 14.37 17.52
N ALA A 63 -6.31 14.66 18.62
CA ALA A 63 -5.82 15.61 19.65
C ALA A 63 -4.50 15.16 20.28
N THR A 64 -4.33 13.86 20.52
CA THR A 64 -3.08 13.29 21.04
C THR A 64 -1.93 13.48 20.04
N LEU A 65 -2.18 13.22 18.75
CA LEU A 65 -1.18 13.43 17.69
C LEU A 65 -0.83 14.90 17.50
N GLN A 66 -1.80 15.82 17.63
CA GLN A 66 -1.54 17.26 17.56
C GLN A 66 -0.64 17.71 18.71
N THR A 67 -0.93 17.26 19.94
CA THR A 67 -0.09 17.60 21.10
C THR A 67 1.32 17.03 20.97
N LEU A 68 1.44 15.77 20.48
CA LEU A 68 2.74 15.17 20.18
C LEU A 68 3.49 15.95 19.10
N GLY A 69 2.79 16.37 18.03
CA GLY A 69 3.36 17.15 16.93
C GLY A 69 3.85 18.53 17.37
N GLN A 70 3.12 19.21 18.26
CA GLN A 70 3.57 20.47 18.85
C GLN A 70 4.84 20.25 19.68
N TYR A 71 4.86 19.23 20.53
CA TYR A 71 6.02 18.88 21.35
C TYR A 71 7.26 18.55 20.51
N ALA A 72 7.08 17.73 19.47
CA ALA A 72 8.15 17.36 18.55
C ALA A 72 8.68 18.56 17.76
N GLY A 73 7.77 19.42 17.24
CA GLY A 73 8.12 20.63 16.51
C GLY A 73 8.89 21.66 17.35
N GLU A 74 8.53 21.84 18.63
CA GLU A 74 9.27 22.72 19.57
C GLU A 74 10.73 22.26 19.78
N ARG A 75 11.02 20.97 19.56
CA ARG A 75 12.32 20.34 19.78
C ARG A 75 13.07 19.96 18.51
N HIS A 76 12.45 20.17 17.36
CA HIS A 76 12.99 19.77 16.06
C HIS A 76 13.38 18.28 15.98
N ILE A 77 12.52 17.43 16.54
CA ILE A 77 12.65 15.96 16.51
C ILE A 77 11.44 15.34 15.83
N SER A 78 11.56 14.06 15.40
CA SER A 78 10.44 13.32 14.82
C SER A 78 9.38 12.96 15.87
N LEU A 79 8.15 12.66 15.39
CA LEU A 79 7.07 12.16 16.25
C LEU A 79 7.47 10.89 16.98
N PHE A 80 8.21 10.01 16.29
CA PHE A 80 8.69 8.76 16.88
C PHE A 80 9.70 9.00 18.00
N ALA A 81 10.70 9.85 17.79
CA ALA A 81 11.68 10.20 18.82
C ALA A 81 11.02 10.85 20.03
N ALA A 82 10.00 11.71 19.79
CA ALA A 82 9.26 12.39 20.85
C ALA A 82 8.57 11.44 21.85
N LEU A 83 8.22 10.21 21.44
CA LEU A 83 7.58 9.22 22.33
C LEU A 83 8.46 8.83 23.51
N PHE A 84 9.76 8.85 23.32
CA PHE A 84 10.74 8.37 24.29
C PHE A 84 11.38 9.51 25.09
N GLU A 85 11.05 10.77 24.76
CA GLU A 85 11.47 11.92 25.52
C GLU A 85 10.79 11.99 26.90
N SER A 86 11.56 12.23 27.95
CA SER A 86 11.03 12.32 29.32
C SER A 86 10.05 13.47 29.52
N GLY A 87 10.21 14.56 28.75
CA GLY A 87 9.34 15.75 28.85
C GLY A 87 7.96 15.59 28.22
N VAL A 88 7.72 14.57 27.39
CA VAL A 88 6.43 14.36 26.73
C VAL A 88 5.32 14.01 27.74
N GLU A 89 5.65 13.39 28.86
CA GLU A 89 4.72 13.02 29.93
C GLU A 89 4.03 14.23 30.57
N ALA A 90 4.71 15.38 30.58
CA ALA A 90 4.13 16.62 31.08
C ALA A 90 3.08 17.24 30.14
N LYS A 91 3.09 16.83 28.86
CA LYS A 91 2.18 17.35 27.84
C LYS A 91 1.05 16.36 27.52
N LEU A 92 1.36 15.05 27.51
CA LEU A 92 0.41 13.97 27.29
C LEU A 92 0.23 13.17 28.58
N GLY A 93 -1.01 13.07 29.05
CA GLY A 93 -1.31 12.21 30.20
C GLY A 93 -0.98 10.74 29.92
N ALA A 94 -0.72 9.98 30.98
CA ALA A 94 -0.34 8.56 30.87
C ALA A 94 -1.28 7.74 29.98
N ARG A 95 -2.59 7.95 30.09
CA ARG A 95 -3.62 7.26 29.28
C ARG A 95 -3.48 7.52 27.77
N GLN A 96 -2.98 8.69 27.38
CA GLN A 96 -2.77 9.05 25.97
C GLN A 96 -1.40 8.58 25.48
N LEU A 97 -0.41 8.58 26.36
CA LEU A 97 0.97 8.24 26.02
C LEU A 97 1.20 6.71 25.95
N GLU A 98 0.50 5.93 26.79
CA GLU A 98 0.66 4.47 26.83
C GLU A 98 0.43 3.78 25.46
N PRO A 99 -0.67 4.01 24.71
CA PRO A 99 -0.85 3.41 23.39
C PRO A 99 0.23 3.83 22.39
N LEU A 100 0.70 5.07 22.48
CA LEU A 100 1.78 5.58 21.62
C LEU A 100 3.11 4.89 21.94
N ARG A 101 3.47 4.74 23.20
CA ARG A 101 4.70 4.04 23.62
C ARG A 101 4.66 2.55 23.27
N THR A 102 3.54 1.89 23.53
CA THR A 102 3.33 0.49 23.11
C THR A 102 3.54 0.32 21.61
N PHE A 103 3.02 1.24 20.81
CA PHE A 103 3.25 1.26 19.36
C PHE A 103 4.72 1.51 19.02
N GLY A 104 5.36 2.51 19.65
CA GLY A 104 6.78 2.82 19.44
C GLY A 104 7.70 1.64 19.79
N GLU A 105 7.46 0.98 20.93
CA GLU A 105 8.20 -0.21 21.36
C GLU A 105 8.01 -1.39 20.39
N PHE A 106 6.79 -1.55 19.86
CA PHE A 106 6.54 -2.54 18.81
C PHE A 106 7.39 -2.28 17.56
N ILE A 107 7.42 -1.04 17.06
CA ILE A 107 8.25 -0.65 15.90
C ILE A 107 9.74 -0.87 16.20
N SER A 108 10.24 -0.41 17.36
CA SER A 108 11.65 -0.59 17.77
C SER A 108 12.05 -2.06 17.83
N ARG A 109 11.16 -2.93 18.32
CA ARG A 109 11.39 -4.38 18.35
C ARG A 109 11.53 -4.96 16.94
N ILE A 110 10.69 -4.53 15.98
CA ILE A 110 10.80 -4.97 14.59
C ILE A 110 12.09 -4.46 13.95
N GLN A 111 12.45 -3.18 14.19
CA GLN A 111 13.70 -2.60 13.71
C GLN A 111 14.92 -3.37 14.20
N PHE A 112 14.95 -3.72 15.49
CA PHE A 112 16.03 -4.51 16.09
C PHE A 112 16.17 -5.90 15.42
N ARG A 113 15.06 -6.57 15.14
CA ARG A 113 15.05 -7.87 14.45
C ARG A 113 15.45 -7.75 12.98
N ALA A 114 15.12 -6.64 12.34
CA ALA A 114 15.57 -6.32 10.98
C ALA A 114 17.06 -5.96 10.88
N GLY A 115 17.80 -5.99 12.01
CA GLY A 115 19.23 -5.72 12.04
C GLY A 115 19.62 -4.27 12.30
N ARG A 116 18.68 -3.42 12.76
CA ARG A 116 19.02 -2.06 13.21
C ARG A 116 19.76 -2.17 14.55
N GLY A 117 21.05 -1.82 14.53
CA GLY A 117 21.86 -1.76 15.73
C GLY A 117 21.63 -0.48 16.52
N GLU A 118 21.79 -0.57 17.85
CA GLU A 118 21.98 0.61 18.68
C GLU A 118 23.38 1.20 18.44
N ALA A 119 23.52 2.53 18.46
CA ALA A 119 24.80 3.19 18.31
C ALA A 119 25.83 2.62 19.30
N GLY A 120 26.96 2.10 18.77
CA GLY A 120 28.06 1.55 19.56
C GLY A 120 27.89 0.10 20.05
N LYS A 121 26.82 -0.59 19.67
CA LYS A 121 26.64 -2.03 19.95
C LYS A 121 26.82 -2.86 18.67
N PRO A 122 27.31 -4.13 18.77
CA PRO A 122 27.37 -5.01 17.61
C PRO A 122 25.97 -5.24 17.05
N VAL A 123 25.82 -5.07 15.75
CA VAL A 123 24.55 -5.36 15.04
C VAL A 123 24.33 -6.86 15.07
N ARG A 124 23.18 -7.28 15.55
CA ARG A 124 22.72 -8.66 15.43
C ARG A 124 22.51 -8.98 13.94
N ALA A 125 22.76 -10.23 13.55
CA ALA A 125 22.36 -10.68 12.23
C ALA A 125 20.84 -10.45 12.03
N ALA A 126 20.48 -9.77 10.96
CA ALA A 126 19.08 -9.51 10.62
C ALA A 126 18.34 -10.84 10.41
N GLU A 127 17.10 -10.89 10.87
CA GLU A 127 16.21 -11.99 10.54
C GLU A 127 15.74 -11.88 9.08
N PRO A 128 15.41 -13.01 8.41
CA PRO A 128 14.88 -12.96 7.04
C PRO A 128 13.67 -12.03 6.92
N ALA A 129 13.66 -11.18 5.89
CA ALA A 129 12.60 -10.20 5.69
C ALA A 129 11.20 -10.83 5.64
N GLY A 130 11.07 -12.03 5.04
CA GLY A 130 9.80 -12.76 4.97
C GLY A 130 9.22 -13.11 6.33
N ILE A 131 10.05 -13.49 7.31
CA ILE A 131 9.61 -13.80 8.68
C ILE A 131 9.10 -12.55 9.37
N ILE A 132 9.81 -11.42 9.19
CA ILE A 132 9.42 -10.13 9.78
C ILE A 132 8.11 -9.62 9.17
N LEU A 133 7.93 -9.76 7.86
CA LEU A 133 6.70 -9.36 7.15
C LEU A 133 5.48 -10.15 7.64
N ASP A 134 5.59 -11.47 7.75
CA ASP A 134 4.49 -12.32 8.25
C ASP A 134 4.10 -11.95 9.69
N GLU A 135 5.11 -11.71 10.54
CA GLU A 135 4.85 -11.31 11.92
C GLU A 135 4.27 -9.91 12.02
N LEU A 136 4.77 -8.95 11.24
CA LEU A 136 4.23 -7.60 11.20
C LEU A 136 2.73 -7.63 10.93
N VAL A 137 2.31 -8.26 9.82
CA VAL A 137 0.91 -8.29 9.40
C VAL A 137 0.03 -9.00 10.42
N ARG A 138 0.53 -10.09 11.03
CA ARG A 138 -0.18 -10.80 12.09
C ARG A 138 -0.28 -9.96 13.36
N ALA A 139 0.82 -9.32 13.80
CA ALA A 139 0.86 -8.57 15.04
C ALA A 139 -0.01 -7.32 15.03
N ILE A 140 -0.20 -6.68 13.86
CA ILE A 140 -1.10 -5.54 13.73
C ILE A 140 -2.57 -5.93 13.59
N ASP A 141 -2.86 -7.24 13.43
CA ASP A 141 -4.22 -7.79 13.29
C ASP A 141 -5.05 -7.09 12.19
N TYR A 142 -4.39 -6.86 11.03
CA TYR A 142 -4.94 -6.03 9.96
C TYR A 142 -6.15 -6.68 9.28
N GLU A 143 -6.17 -8.01 9.17
CA GLU A 143 -7.32 -8.76 8.63
C GLU A 143 -8.58 -8.45 9.44
N ARG A 144 -8.51 -8.64 10.76
CA ARG A 144 -9.63 -8.36 11.66
C ARG A 144 -10.08 -6.92 11.55
N TYR A 145 -9.14 -5.97 11.52
CA TYR A 145 -9.46 -4.55 11.35
C TYR A 145 -10.29 -4.29 10.07
N LEU A 146 -9.96 -4.96 8.95
CA LEU A 146 -10.73 -4.83 7.72
C LEU A 146 -12.16 -5.35 7.88
N TYR A 147 -12.34 -6.55 8.49
CA TYR A 147 -13.67 -7.12 8.71
C TYR A 147 -14.48 -6.37 9.78
N ASP A 148 -13.84 -5.75 10.75
CA ASP A 148 -14.51 -4.91 11.76
C ASP A 148 -14.97 -3.54 11.21
N THR A 149 -14.37 -3.07 10.11
CA THR A 149 -14.61 -1.70 9.58
C THR A 149 -15.32 -1.66 8.23
N LEU A 150 -15.37 -2.76 7.51
CA LEU A 150 -15.92 -2.87 6.17
C LEU A 150 -16.92 -4.02 6.08
N GLU A 151 -17.77 -3.98 5.05
CA GLU A 151 -18.57 -5.13 4.66
C GLU A 151 -17.68 -6.29 4.20
N GLU A 152 -18.18 -7.53 4.28
CA GLU A 152 -17.44 -8.76 4.03
C GLU A 152 -16.70 -8.76 2.67
N LYS A 153 -17.39 -8.44 1.58
CA LYS A 153 -16.80 -8.48 0.24
C LYS A 153 -15.68 -7.45 0.00
N PRO A 154 -15.85 -6.16 0.37
CA PRO A 154 -14.76 -5.20 0.37
C PRO A 154 -13.60 -5.58 1.30
N ALA A 155 -13.87 -6.09 2.51
CA ALA A 155 -12.85 -6.55 3.44
C ALA A 155 -12.00 -7.67 2.84
N GLN A 156 -12.65 -8.70 2.30
CA GLN A 156 -11.99 -9.81 1.61
C GLN A 156 -11.11 -9.33 0.45
N THR A 157 -11.63 -8.41 -0.38
CA THR A 157 -10.87 -7.87 -1.52
C THR A 157 -9.61 -7.14 -1.05
N ARG A 158 -9.72 -6.30 -0.02
CA ARG A 158 -8.55 -5.57 0.52
C ARG A 158 -7.57 -6.51 1.20
N TRP A 159 -8.04 -7.50 1.92
CA TRP A 159 -7.18 -8.50 2.52
C TRP A 159 -6.37 -9.27 1.47
N GLN A 160 -7.01 -9.68 0.38
CA GLN A 160 -6.30 -10.31 -0.73
C GLN A 160 -5.22 -9.41 -1.35
N ASN A 161 -5.47 -8.11 -1.46
CA ASN A 161 -4.44 -7.15 -1.90
C ASN A 161 -3.24 -7.11 -0.93
N VAL A 162 -3.49 -7.16 0.39
CA VAL A 162 -2.41 -7.20 1.39
C VAL A 162 -1.59 -8.49 1.28
N LEU A 163 -2.26 -9.64 1.15
CA LEU A 163 -1.57 -10.93 0.96
C LEU A 163 -0.71 -10.92 -0.31
N GLU A 164 -1.24 -10.37 -1.41
CA GLU A 164 -0.48 -10.23 -2.67
C GLU A 164 0.77 -9.35 -2.49
N LEU A 165 0.64 -8.23 -1.76
CA LEU A 165 1.79 -7.38 -1.44
C LEU A 165 2.85 -8.16 -0.66
N VAL A 166 2.43 -8.85 0.40
CA VAL A 166 3.35 -9.61 1.27
C VAL A 166 4.06 -10.71 0.49
N ASP A 167 3.32 -11.47 -0.31
CA ASP A 167 3.89 -12.54 -1.14
C ASP A 167 4.87 -12.01 -2.19
N TRP A 168 4.56 -10.87 -2.79
CA TRP A 168 5.48 -10.20 -3.72
C TRP A 168 6.76 -9.73 -3.02
N LEU A 169 6.63 -9.10 -1.83
CA LEU A 169 7.77 -8.64 -1.03
C LEU A 169 8.66 -9.81 -0.60
N LYS A 170 8.07 -10.93 -0.16
CA LYS A 170 8.79 -12.14 0.26
C LYS A 170 9.59 -12.73 -0.89
N ARG A 171 8.95 -12.94 -2.05
CA ARG A 171 9.65 -13.43 -3.25
C ARG A 171 10.79 -12.51 -3.64
N LYS A 172 10.57 -11.19 -3.63
CA LYS A 172 11.59 -10.23 -3.98
C LYS A 172 12.79 -10.27 -3.02
N ALA A 173 12.52 -10.39 -1.71
CA ALA A 173 13.56 -10.53 -0.71
C ALA A 173 14.39 -11.81 -0.90
N GLU A 174 13.75 -12.92 -1.24
CA GLU A 174 14.40 -14.20 -1.48
C GLU A 174 15.23 -14.19 -2.78
N GLU A 175 14.64 -13.75 -3.90
CA GLU A 175 15.29 -13.71 -5.21
C GLU A 175 16.55 -12.84 -5.23
N ASP A 176 16.50 -11.67 -4.61
CA ASP A 176 17.59 -10.71 -4.62
C ASP A 176 18.41 -10.74 -3.31
N SER A 177 18.15 -11.69 -2.41
CA SER A 177 18.81 -11.81 -1.08
C SER A 177 18.79 -10.51 -0.28
N MET A 178 17.65 -9.80 -0.29
CA MET A 178 17.48 -8.51 0.37
C MET A 178 17.09 -8.65 1.84
N GLY A 179 17.71 -7.83 2.70
CA GLY A 179 17.19 -7.55 4.03
C GLY A 179 15.94 -6.67 3.99
N LEU A 180 15.27 -6.49 5.15
CA LEU A 180 14.04 -5.70 5.20
C LEU A 180 14.27 -4.24 4.76
N PHE A 181 15.38 -3.63 5.17
CA PHE A 181 15.69 -2.24 4.83
C PHE A 181 15.93 -2.05 3.32
N ASP A 182 16.69 -2.95 2.69
CA ASP A 182 16.93 -2.91 1.24
C ASP A 182 15.62 -3.10 0.46
N LEU A 183 14.77 -4.02 0.94
CA LEU A 183 13.45 -4.26 0.37
C LEU A 183 12.56 -3.01 0.42
N VAL A 184 12.54 -2.29 1.54
CA VAL A 184 11.77 -1.04 1.68
C VAL A 184 12.28 0.05 0.74
N GLN A 185 13.59 0.20 0.59
CA GLN A 185 14.18 1.12 -0.37
C GLN A 185 13.80 0.76 -1.80
N HIS A 186 13.84 -0.53 -2.15
CA HIS A 186 13.41 -1.01 -3.46
C HIS A 186 11.93 -0.66 -3.73
N VAL A 187 11.03 -0.91 -2.77
CA VAL A 187 9.61 -0.55 -2.90
C VAL A 187 9.41 0.95 -3.07
N ALA A 188 10.15 1.76 -2.32
CA ALA A 188 10.08 3.21 -2.46
C ALA A 188 10.46 3.65 -3.89
N LEU A 189 11.51 3.07 -4.46
CA LEU A 189 11.92 3.34 -5.84
C LEU A 189 10.85 2.91 -6.85
N VAL A 190 10.30 1.69 -6.74
CA VAL A 190 9.23 1.19 -7.62
C VAL A 190 8.02 2.10 -7.55
N THR A 191 7.59 2.49 -6.35
CA THR A 191 6.44 3.38 -6.14
C THR A 191 6.67 4.76 -6.74
N MET A 192 7.89 5.27 -6.68
CA MET A 192 8.28 6.56 -7.26
C MET A 192 8.26 6.52 -8.79
N LEU A 193 8.75 5.44 -9.38
CA LEU A 193 8.72 5.23 -10.83
C LEU A 193 7.28 5.09 -11.38
N GLU A 194 6.40 4.41 -10.63
CA GLU A 194 4.99 4.28 -11.04
C GLU A 194 4.21 5.61 -11.02
N ARG A 195 4.59 6.54 -10.14
CA ARG A 195 3.93 7.86 -10.06
C ARG A 195 4.32 8.82 -11.17
N GLY A 196 5.33 8.48 -11.98
CA GLY A 196 5.82 9.30 -13.07
C GLY A 196 6.48 10.59 -12.58
N GLY A 197 7.76 10.79 -12.91
CA GLY A 197 8.34 12.14 -12.91
C GLY A 197 7.78 12.95 -14.10
N ASP A 198 8.06 14.23 -14.15
CA ASP A 198 7.66 15.15 -15.22
C ASP A 198 8.17 14.75 -16.62
N GLU A 199 9.04 13.75 -16.75
CA GLU A 199 9.46 13.13 -18.00
C GLU A 199 8.63 11.87 -18.27
N GLU A 200 8.10 11.72 -19.51
CA GLU A 200 7.42 10.49 -19.93
C GLU A 200 8.42 9.31 -19.83
N PRO A 201 8.24 8.39 -18.87
CA PRO A 201 9.17 7.29 -18.74
C PRO A 201 9.02 6.35 -19.94
N ASP A 202 10.12 5.70 -20.34
CA ASP A 202 10.07 4.56 -21.26
C ASP A 202 9.39 3.38 -20.58
N ALA A 203 8.06 3.38 -20.62
CA ALA A 203 7.21 2.47 -19.86
C ALA A 203 5.94 2.11 -20.64
N VAL A 204 5.43 0.92 -20.39
CA VAL A 204 4.14 0.47 -20.92
C VAL A 204 3.03 1.28 -20.26
N LYS A 205 2.17 1.92 -21.06
CA LYS A 205 1.00 2.66 -20.56
C LYS A 205 -0.20 1.72 -20.44
N LEU A 206 -0.61 1.42 -19.22
CA LEU A 206 -1.85 0.70 -18.93
C LEU A 206 -2.98 1.71 -18.79
N SER A 207 -4.02 1.55 -19.58
CA SER A 207 -5.15 2.49 -19.62
C SER A 207 -6.47 1.77 -19.71
N THR A 208 -7.54 2.38 -19.16
CA THR A 208 -8.91 2.00 -19.51
C THR A 208 -9.26 2.55 -20.90
N LEU A 209 -10.22 1.95 -21.58
CA LEU A 209 -10.71 2.46 -22.87
C LEU A 209 -11.15 3.92 -22.77
N HIS A 210 -11.86 4.28 -21.70
CA HIS A 210 -12.29 5.68 -21.47
C HIS A 210 -11.12 6.66 -21.30
N ALA A 211 -10.07 6.25 -20.59
CA ALA A 211 -8.91 7.10 -20.35
C ALA A 211 -7.98 7.19 -21.57
N SER A 212 -8.08 6.25 -22.51
CA SER A 212 -7.31 6.27 -23.77
C SER A 212 -7.98 7.09 -24.87
N LYS A 213 -9.20 7.59 -24.66
CA LYS A 213 -9.91 8.41 -25.67
C LYS A 213 -9.08 9.62 -26.07
N GLY A 214 -8.80 9.73 -27.36
CA GLY A 214 -8.01 10.83 -27.93
C GLY A 214 -6.50 10.67 -27.80
N LEU A 215 -6.01 9.55 -27.29
CA LEU A 215 -4.59 9.20 -27.24
C LEU A 215 -4.25 8.26 -28.40
N GLU A 216 -3.03 8.39 -28.94
CA GLU A 216 -2.52 7.58 -30.04
C GLU A 216 -1.19 6.96 -29.63
N TYR A 217 -1.04 5.66 -29.91
CA TYR A 217 0.19 4.90 -29.59
C TYR A 217 0.61 4.03 -30.79
N PRO A 218 1.94 3.89 -31.03
CA PRO A 218 2.46 3.04 -32.13
C PRO A 218 2.05 1.57 -31.99
N HIS A 219 1.90 1.08 -30.76
CA HIS A 219 1.53 -0.30 -30.44
C HIS A 219 0.46 -0.30 -29.36
N VAL A 220 -0.66 -0.99 -29.63
CA VAL A 220 -1.80 -1.11 -28.71
C VAL A 220 -2.13 -2.58 -28.53
N TYR A 221 -2.29 -2.99 -27.27
CA TYR A 221 -2.75 -4.33 -26.90
C TYR A 221 -4.09 -4.19 -26.17
N LEU A 222 -5.16 -4.61 -26.81
CA LEU A 222 -6.49 -4.64 -26.21
C LEU A 222 -6.68 -5.98 -25.49
N LEU A 223 -6.88 -5.93 -24.17
CA LEU A 223 -6.99 -7.10 -23.31
C LEU A 223 -8.42 -7.30 -22.83
N GLY A 224 -8.82 -8.58 -22.63
CA GLY A 224 -10.14 -8.92 -22.11
C GLY A 224 -11.26 -8.75 -23.14
N VAL A 225 -10.96 -8.95 -24.40
CA VAL A 225 -11.97 -9.02 -25.49
C VAL A 225 -12.63 -10.38 -25.40
N GLU A 226 -13.59 -10.50 -24.50
CA GLU A 226 -14.36 -11.71 -24.22
C GLU A 226 -15.85 -11.37 -24.23
N GLU A 227 -16.67 -12.29 -24.70
CA GLU A 227 -18.13 -12.12 -24.72
C GLU A 227 -18.66 -11.79 -23.32
N GLY A 228 -19.48 -10.73 -23.21
CA GLY A 228 -20.01 -10.22 -21.95
C GLY A 228 -19.08 -9.25 -21.18
N LEU A 229 -17.80 -9.15 -21.55
CA LEU A 229 -16.86 -8.16 -21.01
C LEU A 229 -16.63 -7.00 -21.98
N LEU A 230 -16.46 -7.30 -23.25
CA LEU A 230 -16.36 -6.31 -24.33
C LEU A 230 -16.98 -6.89 -25.61
N PRO A 231 -18.18 -6.44 -26.04
CA PRO A 231 -18.99 -5.39 -25.42
C PRO A 231 -19.58 -5.81 -24.07
N HIS A 232 -19.77 -4.80 -23.16
CA HIS A 232 -20.29 -5.05 -21.83
C HIS A 232 -21.80 -5.37 -21.87
N MET A 233 -22.16 -6.59 -21.55
CA MET A 233 -23.57 -6.98 -21.37
C MET A 233 -24.03 -6.50 -20.00
N GLY A 234 -24.98 -5.54 -19.98
CA GLY A 234 -25.59 -5.03 -18.72
C GLY A 234 -26.33 -6.13 -17.96
N ARG A 235 -26.48 -5.96 -16.64
CA ARG A 235 -27.21 -6.93 -15.78
C ARG A 235 -28.70 -7.05 -16.09
N ASP A 236 -29.23 -6.13 -16.90
CA ASP A 236 -30.67 -6.05 -17.19
C ASP A 236 -31.07 -6.85 -18.46
N ASP A 237 -30.10 -7.50 -19.12
CA ASP A 237 -30.35 -8.20 -20.38
C ASP A 237 -30.78 -9.68 -20.20
N GLU A 238 -30.87 -10.20 -18.98
CA GLU A 238 -31.35 -11.58 -18.72
C GLU A 238 -32.86 -11.78 -18.98
N ASP A 239 -33.66 -10.69 -19.05
CA ASP A 239 -35.10 -10.74 -19.28
C ASP A 239 -35.56 -10.07 -20.59
N ILE A 240 -34.65 -9.75 -21.52
CA ILE A 240 -35.00 -9.07 -22.77
C ILE A 240 -35.17 -10.11 -23.90
N ASP A 241 -36.26 -9.95 -24.66
CA ASP A 241 -36.56 -10.66 -25.91
C ASP A 241 -35.29 -10.70 -26.80
N PRO A 242 -34.86 -11.88 -27.33
CA PRO A 242 -33.64 -12.06 -28.11
C PRO A 242 -33.47 -11.06 -29.27
N ASP A 243 -34.57 -10.63 -29.90
CA ASP A 243 -34.53 -9.66 -31.00
C ASP A 243 -34.22 -8.24 -30.53
N ARG A 244 -34.65 -7.86 -29.31
CA ARG A 244 -34.32 -6.57 -28.69
C ARG A 244 -32.91 -6.57 -28.09
N ALA A 245 -32.44 -7.70 -27.60
CA ALA A 245 -31.08 -7.84 -27.09
C ALA A 245 -30.04 -7.60 -28.22
N ALA A 246 -30.31 -8.09 -29.44
CA ALA A 246 -29.47 -7.87 -30.59
C ALA A 246 -29.39 -6.40 -31.03
N GLU A 247 -30.52 -5.67 -31.01
CA GLU A 247 -30.54 -4.24 -31.33
C GLU A 247 -29.80 -3.40 -30.26
N ALA A 248 -29.98 -3.70 -28.98
CA ALA A 248 -29.30 -3.03 -27.88
C ALA A 248 -27.78 -3.28 -27.93
N LEU A 249 -27.35 -4.47 -28.32
CA LEU A 249 -25.95 -4.82 -28.50
C LEU A 249 -25.30 -4.00 -29.62
N VAL A 250 -25.98 -3.86 -30.78
CA VAL A 250 -25.50 -3.07 -31.92
C VAL A 250 -25.35 -1.61 -31.53
N GLN A 251 -26.31 -1.06 -30.76
CA GLN A 251 -26.25 0.33 -30.31
C GLN A 251 -25.08 0.57 -29.34
N ARG A 252 -24.83 -0.36 -28.41
CA ARG A 252 -23.69 -0.28 -27.47
C ARG A 252 -22.34 -0.36 -28.18
N VAL A 253 -22.21 -1.24 -29.18
CA VAL A 253 -20.96 -1.34 -29.99
C VAL A 253 -20.69 -0.05 -30.77
N GLN A 254 -21.72 0.75 -31.10
CA GLN A 254 -21.55 2.03 -31.78
C GLN A 254 -21.20 3.19 -30.83
N GLU A 255 -21.49 3.04 -29.52
CA GLU A 255 -21.20 4.02 -28.49
C GLU A 255 -19.82 3.82 -27.83
N GLU A 256 -19.24 2.62 -27.91
CA GLU A 256 -17.88 2.26 -27.46
C GLU A 256 -16.83 2.41 -28.58
#